data_af93ddd9e1924fe81870950343f6e4b4
#
_entry.id   af93ddd9e1924fe81870950343f6e4b4
#
_cell.length_a   1.000
_cell.length_b   1.000
_cell.length_c   1.000
_cell.angle_alpha   90.00
_cell.angle_beta   90.00
_cell.angle_gamma   90.00
#
_symmetry.space_group_name_H-M   'P 1'
#
loop_
_entity.id
_entity.type
_entity.pdbx_description
1 polymer ?
#
loop_
_entity_poly.entity_id
_entity_poly.type
_entity_poly.pdbx_seq_one_letter_code
_entity_poly.pdbx_strand_id
1 'polypeptide(L)'
;MLRIHFIGRADKLKHIEHLKHMNKTDVLKQIRDIGIIPVVRATSADEAMRAIDAIREGGVSVLEITMTVPGAVSVIEQLAKNYGNDVLVGAGTVLDPETARACILSGAKFVVSPALNVETIECCRRYGVAVMPGALTPTEVVQAWTAGADFVKVFPAGALGGASYLKALKAPLPQIELVPTGGVSLKTAADFIKAGASALGVGADLVDLKAIRDGQASIITERAKQYVEIVREARAGLSDKL
;
A
#
# COMPACT_ATOMS: atom_id res chain seq x y z
N MET A 1 8.08 5.56 -51.62
CA MET A 1 8.31 6.86 -50.94
C MET A 1 7.76 6.76 -49.51
N LEU A 2 8.63 6.38 -48.56
CA LEU A 2 8.25 6.25 -47.13
C LEU A 2 8.28 7.63 -46.49
N ARG A 3 7.14 8.11 -46.01
CA ARG A 3 7.06 9.32 -45.19
C ARG A 3 7.49 8.96 -43.74
N ILE A 4 8.68 9.34 -43.35
CA ILE A 4 9.15 9.30 -41.95
C ILE A 4 8.46 10.47 -41.23
N HIS A 5 7.52 10.18 -40.34
CA HIS A 5 6.95 11.19 -39.46
C HIS A 5 7.99 11.54 -38.38
N PHE A 6 8.55 12.74 -38.48
CA PHE A 6 9.34 13.34 -37.42
C PHE A 6 8.39 13.69 -36.24
N ILE A 7 8.45 12.92 -35.17
CA ILE A 7 7.83 13.29 -33.90
C ILE A 7 8.60 14.51 -33.37
N GLY A 8 7.91 15.63 -33.20
CA GLY A 8 8.49 16.91 -32.84
C GLY A 8 9.19 16.87 -31.48
N ARG A 9 10.23 17.69 -31.30
CA ARG A 9 11.05 17.82 -30.09
C ARG A 9 10.22 18.13 -28.83
N ALA A 10 9.06 18.79 -28.99
CA ALA A 10 8.10 19.09 -27.93
C ALA A 10 7.36 17.84 -27.41
N ASP A 11 7.01 16.88 -28.29
CA ASP A 11 6.35 15.63 -27.89
C ASP A 11 7.33 14.67 -27.20
N LYS A 12 8.61 14.67 -27.59
CA LYS A 12 9.66 13.95 -26.88
C LYS A 12 9.90 14.53 -25.48
N LEU A 13 9.88 15.84 -25.32
CA LEU A 13 10.02 16.49 -24.01
C LEU A 13 8.83 16.22 -23.08
N LYS A 14 7.61 16.21 -23.57
CA LYS A 14 6.41 15.81 -22.82
C LYS A 14 6.45 14.33 -22.42
N HIS A 15 7.02 13.47 -23.27
CA HIS A 15 7.17 12.05 -22.96
C HIS A 15 8.28 11.81 -21.91
N ILE A 16 9.30 12.66 -21.85
CA ILE A 16 10.37 12.63 -20.84
C ILE A 16 9.88 13.23 -19.51
N GLU A 17 9.00 14.23 -19.51
CA GLU A 17 8.38 14.78 -18.29
C GLU A 17 7.43 13.77 -17.62
N HIS A 18 6.80 12.85 -18.37
CA HIS A 18 5.99 11.76 -17.83
C HIS A 18 6.84 10.63 -17.17
N LEU A 19 8.15 10.64 -17.38
CA LEU A 19 9.11 9.74 -16.73
C LEU A 19 9.75 10.36 -15.48
N LYS A 20 9.10 11.29 -14.78
CA LYS A 20 9.52 11.66 -13.43
C LYS A 20 9.44 10.41 -12.57
N HIS A 21 10.59 9.79 -12.33
CA HIS A 21 10.71 8.71 -11.36
C HIS A 21 10.17 9.23 -10.02
N MET A 22 9.02 8.69 -9.61
CA MET A 22 8.45 8.98 -8.30
C MET A 22 9.51 8.64 -7.25
N ASN A 23 9.96 9.62 -6.50
CA ASN A 23 10.94 9.41 -5.43
C ASN A 23 10.26 8.85 -4.17
N LYS A 24 11.05 8.38 -3.22
CA LYS A 24 10.54 7.80 -1.97
C LYS A 24 9.63 8.75 -1.20
N THR A 25 9.93 10.05 -1.19
CA THR A 25 9.11 11.07 -0.50
C THR A 25 7.72 11.17 -1.12
N ASP A 26 7.64 11.14 -2.45
CA ASP A 26 6.35 11.15 -3.17
C ASP A 26 5.53 9.89 -2.87
N VAL A 27 6.19 8.72 -2.80
CA VAL A 27 5.57 7.43 -2.42
C VAL A 27 4.96 7.52 -1.01
N LEU A 28 5.73 7.99 -0.04
CA LEU A 28 5.28 8.13 1.34
C LEU A 28 4.12 9.13 1.46
N LYS A 29 4.20 10.24 0.71
CA LYS A 29 3.13 11.23 0.66
C LYS A 29 1.84 10.61 0.09
N GLN A 30 1.92 9.91 -1.04
CA GLN A 30 0.74 9.29 -1.65
C GLN A 30 0.09 8.23 -0.75
N ILE A 31 0.90 7.41 -0.05
CA ILE A 31 0.38 6.46 0.94
C ILE A 31 -0.39 7.18 2.05
N ARG A 32 0.15 8.29 2.57
CA ARG A 32 -0.53 9.10 3.59
C ARG A 32 -1.80 9.73 3.03
N ASP A 33 -1.74 10.35 1.86
CA ASP A 33 -2.88 11.08 1.28
C ASP A 33 -4.07 10.15 1.02
N ILE A 34 -3.84 9.01 0.39
CA ILE A 34 -4.88 7.99 0.14
C ILE A 34 -5.34 7.36 1.46
N GLY A 35 -4.42 7.04 2.37
CA GLY A 35 -4.72 6.48 3.68
C GLY A 35 -5.27 5.05 3.67
N ILE A 36 -5.23 4.36 2.52
CA ILE A 36 -5.72 2.99 2.35
C ILE A 36 -4.73 2.23 1.49
N ILE A 37 -4.36 1.02 1.92
CA ILE A 37 -3.53 0.07 1.20
C ILE A 37 -4.31 -1.23 1.06
N PRO A 38 -5.01 -1.46 -0.05
CA PRO A 38 -5.65 -2.74 -0.35
C PRO A 38 -4.61 -3.86 -0.42
N VAL A 39 -4.89 -4.96 0.28
CA VAL A 39 -4.03 -6.14 0.36
C VAL A 39 -4.56 -7.21 -0.58
N VAL A 40 -3.94 -7.36 -1.76
CA VAL A 40 -4.39 -8.27 -2.80
C VAL A 40 -3.76 -9.66 -2.60
N ARG A 41 -4.59 -10.67 -2.33
CA ARG A 41 -4.20 -12.08 -2.09
C ARG A 41 -4.85 -13.01 -3.09
N ALA A 42 -4.87 -12.65 -4.37
CA ALA A 42 -5.53 -13.40 -5.43
C ALA A 42 -4.93 -14.80 -5.64
N THR A 43 -5.71 -15.69 -6.24
CA THR A 43 -5.29 -17.06 -6.58
C THR A 43 -4.65 -17.16 -7.97
N SER A 44 -4.74 -16.09 -8.76
CA SER A 44 -4.11 -15.97 -10.08
C SER A 44 -3.76 -14.51 -10.40
N ALA A 45 -2.89 -14.32 -11.37
CA ALA A 45 -2.54 -12.99 -11.89
C ALA A 45 -3.76 -12.27 -12.49
N ASP A 46 -4.60 -12.99 -13.25
CA ASP A 46 -5.80 -12.42 -13.87
C ASP A 46 -6.82 -11.95 -12.81
N GLU A 47 -7.04 -12.73 -11.77
CA GLU A 47 -7.89 -12.34 -10.64
C GLU A 47 -7.34 -11.10 -9.93
N ALA A 48 -6.00 -11.02 -9.74
CA ALA A 48 -5.35 -9.85 -9.18
C ALA A 48 -5.58 -8.61 -10.04
N MET A 49 -5.36 -8.70 -11.36
CA MET A 49 -5.54 -7.57 -12.27
C MET A 49 -6.97 -7.02 -12.24
N ARG A 50 -7.98 -7.91 -12.31
CA ARG A 50 -9.39 -7.49 -12.23
C ARG A 50 -9.75 -6.83 -10.90
N ALA A 51 -9.21 -7.31 -9.80
CA ALA A 51 -9.40 -6.68 -8.49
C ALA A 51 -8.78 -5.28 -8.44
N ILE A 52 -7.60 -5.12 -9.03
CA ILE A 52 -6.88 -3.84 -9.08
C ILE A 52 -7.64 -2.80 -9.91
N ASP A 53 -8.18 -3.19 -11.07
CA ASP A 53 -9.00 -2.29 -11.88
C ASP A 53 -10.22 -1.78 -11.10
N ALA A 54 -10.91 -2.66 -10.39
CA ALA A 54 -12.05 -2.29 -9.56
C ALA A 54 -11.67 -1.36 -8.38
N ILE A 55 -10.52 -1.62 -7.73
CA ILE A 55 -9.97 -0.78 -6.66
C ILE A 55 -9.66 0.62 -7.19
N ARG A 56 -9.02 0.70 -8.35
CA ARG A 56 -8.64 1.95 -9.01
C ARG A 56 -9.87 2.77 -9.41
N GLU A 57 -10.90 2.14 -9.98
CA GLU A 57 -12.18 2.78 -10.28
C GLU A 57 -12.86 3.36 -9.03
N GLY A 58 -12.61 2.77 -7.87
CA GLY A 58 -13.06 3.27 -6.57
C GLY A 58 -12.22 4.43 -6.01
N GLY A 59 -11.20 4.92 -6.75
CA GLY A 59 -10.40 6.07 -6.38
C GLY A 59 -9.16 5.73 -5.54
N VAL A 60 -8.79 4.45 -5.39
CA VAL A 60 -7.60 4.03 -4.65
C VAL A 60 -6.47 3.70 -5.61
N SER A 61 -5.40 4.50 -5.57
CA SER A 61 -4.22 4.37 -6.44
C SER A 61 -2.98 3.82 -5.73
N VAL A 62 -3.14 3.22 -4.55
CA VAL A 62 -2.10 2.53 -3.79
C VAL A 62 -2.58 1.12 -3.49
N LEU A 63 -1.75 0.10 -3.68
CA LEU A 63 -2.09 -1.28 -3.34
C LEU A 63 -0.85 -2.15 -3.16
N GLU A 64 -0.97 -3.25 -2.40
CA GLU A 64 0.07 -4.26 -2.28
C GLU A 64 -0.33 -5.59 -2.91
N ILE A 65 0.59 -6.19 -3.68
CA ILE A 65 0.49 -7.57 -4.14
C ILE A 65 1.26 -8.45 -3.17
N THR A 66 0.57 -9.40 -2.53
CA THR A 66 1.24 -10.29 -1.58
C THR A 66 2.00 -11.41 -2.29
N MET A 67 3.12 -11.84 -1.70
CA MET A 67 3.92 -12.97 -2.22
C MET A 67 3.16 -14.31 -2.17
N THR A 68 1.96 -14.33 -1.60
CA THR A 68 1.05 -15.49 -1.67
C THR A 68 0.33 -15.62 -3.00
N VAL A 69 0.33 -14.58 -3.84
CA VAL A 69 -0.21 -14.64 -5.21
C VAL A 69 0.76 -15.42 -6.10
N PRO A 70 0.31 -16.45 -6.83
CA PRO A 70 1.16 -17.16 -7.78
C PRO A 70 1.74 -16.20 -8.81
N GLY A 71 3.07 -16.22 -8.98
CA GLY A 71 3.77 -15.31 -9.89
C GLY A 71 3.75 -13.83 -9.47
N ALA A 72 3.61 -13.52 -8.19
CA ALA A 72 3.48 -12.17 -7.65
C ALA A 72 4.51 -11.17 -8.20
N VAL A 73 5.77 -11.57 -8.34
CA VAL A 73 6.84 -10.72 -8.90
C VAL A 73 6.54 -10.32 -10.35
N SER A 74 6.05 -11.26 -11.16
CA SER A 74 5.63 -10.98 -12.55
C SER A 74 4.38 -10.10 -12.61
N VAL A 75 3.44 -10.28 -11.67
CA VAL A 75 2.25 -9.40 -11.55
C VAL A 75 2.67 -7.97 -11.22
N ILE A 76 3.60 -7.78 -10.28
CA ILE A 76 4.16 -6.46 -9.94
C ILE A 76 4.80 -5.82 -11.17
N GLU A 77 5.60 -6.56 -11.93
CA GLU A 77 6.23 -6.06 -13.16
C GLU A 77 5.21 -5.61 -14.20
N GLN A 78 4.16 -6.42 -14.43
CA GLN A 78 3.08 -6.09 -15.36
C GLN A 78 2.33 -4.84 -14.92
N LEU A 79 2.00 -4.70 -13.63
CA LEU A 79 1.33 -3.53 -13.08
C LEU A 79 2.19 -2.28 -13.22
N ALA A 80 3.47 -2.36 -12.88
CA ALA A 80 4.40 -1.24 -13.01
C ALA A 80 4.53 -0.77 -14.46
N LYS A 81 4.49 -1.70 -15.43
CA LYS A 81 4.50 -1.37 -16.87
C LYS A 81 3.18 -0.78 -17.35
N ASN A 82 2.04 -1.33 -16.91
CA ASN A 82 0.72 -0.96 -17.41
C ASN A 82 0.23 0.37 -16.86
N TYR A 83 0.50 0.63 -15.57
CA TYR A 83 -0.04 1.81 -14.87
C TYR A 83 1.03 2.89 -14.58
N GLY A 84 2.31 2.55 -14.69
CA GLY A 84 3.40 3.51 -14.44
C GLY A 84 3.29 4.17 -13.07
N ASN A 85 3.12 5.50 -13.06
CA ASN A 85 2.95 6.28 -11.84
C ASN A 85 1.48 6.50 -11.43
N ASP A 86 0.52 6.05 -12.23
CA ASP A 86 -0.90 6.21 -11.93
C ASP A 86 -1.36 5.31 -10.79
N VAL A 87 -0.65 4.19 -10.57
CA VAL A 87 -0.89 3.26 -9.47
C VAL A 87 0.42 2.95 -8.74
N LEU A 88 0.42 3.21 -7.46
CA LEU A 88 1.53 2.89 -6.56
C LEU A 88 1.45 1.42 -6.15
N VAL A 89 2.26 0.58 -6.80
CA VAL A 89 2.29 -0.86 -6.53
C VAL A 89 3.36 -1.19 -5.49
N GLY A 90 2.97 -1.87 -4.42
CA GLY A 90 3.85 -2.43 -3.41
C GLY A 90 3.88 -3.95 -3.42
N ALA A 91 4.91 -4.50 -2.80
CA ALA A 91 5.04 -5.93 -2.52
C ALA A 91 4.70 -6.22 -1.07
N GLY A 92 3.75 -7.13 -0.82
CA GLY A 92 3.35 -7.55 0.52
C GLY A 92 3.75 -8.98 0.86
N THR A 93 3.79 -9.32 2.14
CA THR A 93 4.22 -10.62 2.66
C THR A 93 5.66 -10.97 2.26
N VAL A 94 6.51 -9.94 2.20
CA VAL A 94 7.94 -10.09 1.91
C VAL A 94 8.66 -10.44 3.21
N LEU A 95 9.34 -11.61 3.25
CA LEU A 95 9.91 -12.16 4.48
C LEU A 95 11.44 -12.05 4.57
N ASP A 96 12.10 -11.74 3.47
CA ASP A 96 13.56 -11.73 3.33
C ASP A 96 14.03 -10.64 2.37
N PRO A 97 15.31 -10.22 2.45
CA PRO A 97 15.88 -9.19 1.59
C PRO A 97 16.01 -9.61 0.11
N GLU A 98 16.14 -10.91 -0.17
CA GLU A 98 16.25 -11.44 -1.53
C GLU A 98 14.93 -11.25 -2.28
N THR A 99 13.83 -11.61 -1.63
CA THR A 99 12.45 -11.37 -2.14
C THR A 99 12.18 -9.88 -2.28
N ALA A 100 12.58 -9.06 -1.29
CA ALA A 100 12.44 -7.61 -1.36
C ALA A 100 13.17 -7.04 -2.60
N ARG A 101 14.41 -7.45 -2.82
CA ARG A 101 15.20 -7.03 -3.98
C ARG A 101 14.55 -7.45 -5.30
N ALA A 102 14.04 -8.67 -5.40
CA ALA A 102 13.34 -9.14 -6.61
C ALA A 102 12.11 -8.27 -6.91
N CYS A 103 11.29 -7.98 -5.90
CA CYS A 103 10.12 -7.10 -6.04
C CYS A 103 10.50 -5.67 -6.46
N ILE A 104 11.54 -5.10 -5.85
CA ILE A 104 12.05 -3.76 -6.17
C ILE A 104 12.49 -3.68 -7.63
N LEU A 105 13.26 -4.66 -8.11
CA LEU A 105 13.72 -4.72 -9.50
C LEU A 105 12.57 -4.91 -10.49
N SER A 106 11.46 -5.50 -10.05
CA SER A 106 10.22 -5.63 -10.84
C SER A 106 9.32 -4.39 -10.77
N GLY A 107 9.72 -3.34 -10.06
CA GLY A 107 9.04 -2.05 -10.06
C GLY A 107 8.20 -1.75 -8.81
N ALA A 108 8.25 -2.59 -7.75
CA ALA A 108 7.61 -2.28 -6.49
C ALA A 108 8.14 -0.96 -5.90
N LYS A 109 7.23 -0.07 -5.51
CA LYS A 109 7.54 1.25 -4.94
C LYS A 109 7.59 1.25 -3.42
N PHE A 110 7.03 0.24 -2.78
CA PHE A 110 7.12 0.01 -1.35
C PHE A 110 7.07 -1.49 -1.04
N VAL A 111 7.60 -1.86 0.12
CA VAL A 111 7.68 -3.25 0.59
C VAL A 111 7.01 -3.37 1.94
N VAL A 112 6.16 -4.38 2.10
CA VAL A 112 5.41 -4.67 3.33
C VAL A 112 5.73 -6.08 3.80
N SER A 113 6.01 -6.25 5.08
CA SER A 113 6.20 -7.54 5.73
C SER A 113 5.15 -7.79 6.83
N PRO A 114 4.76 -9.02 7.11
CA PRO A 114 3.95 -9.34 8.28
C PRO A 114 4.75 -9.38 9.59
N ALA A 115 6.07 -9.40 9.51
CA ALA A 115 7.00 -9.54 10.63
C ALA A 115 8.18 -8.57 10.51
N LEU A 116 8.90 -8.38 11.60
CA LEU A 116 10.13 -7.59 11.64
C LEU A 116 11.30 -8.40 11.09
N ASN A 117 11.93 -7.88 10.03
CA ASN A 117 13.22 -8.35 9.52
C ASN A 117 14.08 -7.13 9.21
N VAL A 118 15.14 -6.93 9.99
CA VAL A 118 16.02 -5.75 9.88
C VAL A 118 16.78 -5.74 8.55
N GLU A 119 17.22 -6.89 8.07
CA GLU A 119 17.95 -7.02 6.79
C GLU A 119 17.08 -6.62 5.60
N THR A 120 15.78 -6.93 5.65
CA THR A 120 14.80 -6.46 4.65
C THR A 120 14.65 -4.93 4.68
N ILE A 121 14.61 -4.32 5.86
CA ILE A 121 14.58 -2.86 6.01
C ILE A 121 15.84 -2.23 5.39
N GLU A 122 17.01 -2.76 5.73
CA GLU A 122 18.29 -2.29 5.19
C GLU A 122 18.38 -2.44 3.68
N CYS A 123 17.88 -3.55 3.11
CA CYS A 123 17.80 -3.75 1.68
C CYS A 123 16.95 -2.65 1.03
N CYS A 124 15.74 -2.42 1.51
CA CYS A 124 14.85 -1.38 0.96
C CYS A 124 15.46 0.01 1.06
N ARG A 125 16.12 0.33 2.17
CA ARG A 125 16.83 1.62 2.35
C ARG A 125 17.94 1.83 1.33
N ARG A 126 18.75 0.81 1.06
CA ARG A 126 19.80 0.88 0.02
C ARG A 126 19.26 1.19 -1.36
N TYR A 127 18.07 0.68 -1.67
CA TYR A 127 17.41 0.92 -2.96
C TYR A 127 16.55 2.21 -2.97
N GLY A 128 16.47 2.94 -1.85
CA GLY A 128 15.63 4.14 -1.74
C GLY A 128 14.13 3.85 -1.84
N VAL A 129 13.70 2.62 -1.48
CA VAL A 129 12.31 2.16 -1.53
C VAL A 129 11.69 2.24 -0.14
N ALA A 130 10.42 2.65 -0.07
CA ALA A 130 9.67 2.72 1.18
C ALA A 130 9.46 1.33 1.78
N VAL A 131 9.58 1.21 3.12
CA VAL A 131 9.47 -0.08 3.81
C VAL A 131 8.55 0.00 5.03
N MET A 132 7.72 -1.04 5.18
CA MET A 132 6.68 -1.16 6.18
C MET A 132 6.74 -2.55 6.83
N PRO A 133 7.71 -2.80 7.74
CA PRO A 133 7.82 -4.06 8.46
C PRO A 133 6.65 -4.26 9.43
N GLY A 134 6.29 -5.51 9.68
CA GLY A 134 5.29 -5.90 10.67
C GLY A 134 5.85 -5.85 12.08
N ALA A 135 5.03 -5.40 13.01
CA ALA A 135 5.30 -5.41 14.44
C ALA A 135 3.98 -5.58 15.20
N LEU A 136 4.05 -6.13 16.40
CA LEU A 136 2.88 -6.28 17.25
C LEU A 136 3.08 -5.68 18.63
N THR A 137 4.30 -5.71 19.18
CA THR A 137 4.63 -5.19 20.51
C THR A 137 5.33 -3.81 20.44
N PRO A 138 5.29 -3.00 21.51
CA PRO A 138 6.04 -1.74 21.55
C PRO A 138 7.54 -1.92 21.24
N THR A 139 8.15 -3.02 21.71
CA THR A 139 9.56 -3.33 21.45
C THR A 139 9.82 -3.50 19.96
N GLU A 140 9.01 -4.31 19.27
CA GLU A 140 9.13 -4.51 17.82
C GLU A 140 8.89 -3.22 17.03
N VAL A 141 7.92 -2.39 17.46
CA VAL A 141 7.65 -1.09 16.83
C VAL A 141 8.87 -0.18 16.92
N VAL A 142 9.49 -0.08 18.10
CA VAL A 142 10.70 0.74 18.31
C VAL A 142 11.88 0.16 17.52
N GLN A 143 12.06 -1.16 17.50
CA GLN A 143 13.11 -1.81 16.71
C GLN A 143 12.95 -1.55 15.20
N ALA A 144 11.74 -1.68 14.67
CA ALA A 144 11.43 -1.38 13.28
C ALA A 144 11.76 0.09 12.92
N TRP A 145 11.33 1.02 13.75
CA TRP A 145 11.59 2.44 13.57
C TRP A 145 13.08 2.77 13.65
N THR A 146 13.79 2.22 14.66
CA THR A 146 15.25 2.40 14.82
C THR A 146 16.04 1.86 13.63
N ALA A 147 15.60 0.73 13.05
CA ALA A 147 16.19 0.19 11.82
C ALA A 147 15.93 1.05 10.58
N GLY A 148 15.01 2.03 10.68
CA GLY A 148 14.69 3.01 9.63
C GLY A 148 13.50 2.63 8.76
N ALA A 149 12.51 1.93 9.33
CA ALA A 149 11.20 1.77 8.71
C ALA A 149 10.53 3.12 8.49
N ASP A 150 9.86 3.28 7.35
CA ASP A 150 9.11 4.50 7.02
C ASP A 150 7.73 4.52 7.67
N PHE A 151 7.08 3.37 7.71
CA PHE A 151 5.87 3.06 8.46
C PHE A 151 6.11 1.77 9.23
N VAL A 152 5.29 1.51 10.25
CA VAL A 152 5.26 0.22 10.93
C VAL A 152 3.87 -0.39 10.79
N LYS A 153 3.78 -1.56 10.16
CA LYS A 153 2.55 -2.34 10.06
C LYS A 153 2.25 -3.00 11.40
N VAL A 154 1.15 -2.62 12.03
CA VAL A 154 0.66 -3.28 13.25
C VAL A 154 -0.21 -4.48 12.83
N PHE A 155 0.29 -5.71 13.03
CA PHE A 155 -0.37 -6.92 12.52
C PHE A 155 -0.20 -8.12 13.46
N PRO A 156 -1.31 -8.83 13.76
CA PRO A 156 -2.70 -8.58 13.41
C PRO A 156 -3.38 -7.60 14.40
N ALA A 157 -3.73 -6.39 13.98
CA ALA A 157 -4.20 -5.31 14.85
C ALA A 157 -5.52 -5.65 15.58
N GLY A 158 -6.47 -6.27 14.87
CA GLY A 158 -7.79 -6.61 15.43
C GLY A 158 -7.74 -7.62 16.57
N ALA A 159 -6.75 -8.53 16.58
CA ALA A 159 -6.61 -9.57 17.59
C ALA A 159 -6.26 -9.02 18.98
N LEU A 160 -5.64 -7.82 19.06
CA LEU A 160 -5.22 -7.19 20.32
C LEU A 160 -6.09 -6.00 20.74
N GLY A 161 -7.30 -5.87 20.21
CA GLY A 161 -8.22 -4.82 20.60
C GLY A 161 -8.36 -3.67 19.59
N GLY A 162 -7.83 -3.82 18.38
CA GLY A 162 -8.08 -2.91 17.26
C GLY A 162 -7.60 -1.48 17.52
N ALA A 163 -8.49 -0.51 17.34
CA ALA A 163 -8.18 0.89 17.48
C ALA A 163 -7.72 1.29 18.88
N SER A 164 -8.22 0.64 19.94
CA SER A 164 -7.80 0.92 21.32
C SER A 164 -6.33 0.53 21.55
N TYR A 165 -5.91 -0.60 21.01
CA TYR A 165 -4.52 -1.03 21.05
C TYR A 165 -3.60 -0.08 20.25
N LEU A 166 -4.03 0.32 19.03
CA LEU A 166 -3.27 1.28 18.23
C LEU A 166 -3.09 2.61 18.99
N LYS A 167 -4.14 3.11 19.64
CA LYS A 167 -4.10 4.32 20.45
C LYS A 167 -3.10 4.18 21.62
N ALA A 168 -3.07 3.02 22.28
CA ALA A 168 -2.13 2.73 23.36
C ALA A 168 -0.67 2.72 22.90
N LEU A 169 -0.38 2.15 21.71
CA LEU A 169 0.94 2.22 21.07
C LEU A 169 1.31 3.67 20.72
N LYS A 170 0.37 4.42 20.16
CA LYS A 170 0.61 5.78 19.66
C LYS A 170 0.88 6.79 20.77
N ALA A 171 0.34 6.58 21.97
CA ALA A 171 0.50 7.49 23.10
C ALA A 171 1.98 7.74 23.49
N PRO A 172 2.82 6.72 23.71
CA PRO A 172 4.25 6.90 23.98
C PRO A 172 5.11 7.06 22.70
N LEU A 173 4.58 6.76 21.52
CA LEU A 173 5.32 6.70 20.25
C LEU A 173 4.66 7.61 19.18
N PRO A 174 4.39 8.89 19.48
CA PRO A 174 3.62 9.76 18.57
C PRO A 174 4.34 10.01 17.23
N GLN A 175 5.67 9.90 17.19
CA GLN A 175 6.51 10.13 16.01
C GLN A 175 6.52 8.93 15.03
N ILE A 176 6.12 7.72 15.47
CA ILE A 176 6.15 6.53 14.63
C ILE A 176 4.84 6.42 13.84
N GLU A 177 4.94 6.31 12.54
CA GLU A 177 3.79 6.15 11.65
C GLU A 177 3.33 4.69 11.64
N LEU A 178 2.08 4.45 12.09
CA LEU A 178 1.51 3.13 12.22
C LEU A 178 0.46 2.85 11.15
N VAL A 179 0.50 1.62 10.60
CA VAL A 179 -0.46 1.12 9.60
C VAL A 179 -1.10 -0.17 10.14
N PRO A 180 -2.25 -0.08 10.80
CA PRO A 180 -2.96 -1.27 11.27
C PRO A 180 -3.43 -2.12 10.11
N THR A 181 -3.24 -3.44 10.24
CA THR A 181 -3.66 -4.44 9.28
C THR A 181 -4.24 -5.65 10.04
N GLY A 182 -5.32 -6.23 9.49
CA GLY A 182 -6.10 -7.27 10.16
C GLY A 182 -7.12 -6.69 11.14
N GLY A 183 -8.40 -7.01 10.92
CA GLY A 183 -9.52 -6.44 11.66
C GLY A 183 -9.96 -5.05 11.20
N VAL A 184 -9.39 -4.55 10.10
CA VAL A 184 -9.86 -3.33 9.43
C VAL A 184 -11.05 -3.66 8.54
N SER A 185 -12.15 -2.95 8.75
CA SER A 185 -13.39 -3.07 8.00
C SER A 185 -14.04 -1.68 7.87
N LEU A 186 -15.07 -1.55 7.04
CA LEU A 186 -15.85 -0.30 6.93
C LEU A 186 -16.37 0.18 8.30
N LYS A 187 -16.64 -0.75 9.24
CA LYS A 187 -17.10 -0.41 10.59
C LYS A 187 -16.01 0.10 11.52
N THR A 188 -14.75 -0.31 11.30
CA THR A 188 -13.62 -0.02 12.22
C THR A 188 -12.64 1.00 11.65
N ALA A 189 -12.71 1.31 10.36
CA ALA A 189 -11.76 2.17 9.65
C ALA A 189 -11.65 3.57 10.28
N ALA A 190 -12.79 4.22 10.56
CA ALA A 190 -12.80 5.55 11.18
C ALA A 190 -12.14 5.55 12.56
N ASP A 191 -12.34 4.49 13.36
CA ASP A 191 -11.77 4.40 14.69
C ASP A 191 -10.25 4.22 14.66
N PHE A 192 -9.73 3.44 13.70
CA PHE A 192 -8.29 3.32 13.49
C PHE A 192 -7.65 4.65 13.07
N ILE A 193 -8.28 5.42 12.16
CA ILE A 193 -7.78 6.76 11.76
C ILE A 193 -7.79 7.70 12.98
N LYS A 194 -8.88 7.74 13.75
CA LYS A 194 -8.98 8.55 14.97
C LYS A 194 -7.98 8.13 16.05
N ALA A 195 -7.57 6.86 16.07
CA ALA A 195 -6.54 6.34 16.97
C ALA A 195 -5.10 6.70 16.52
N GLY A 196 -4.92 7.38 15.39
CA GLY A 196 -3.63 7.86 14.88
C GLY A 196 -2.99 6.96 13.81
N ALA A 197 -3.77 6.13 13.12
CA ALA A 197 -3.29 5.41 11.94
C ALA A 197 -2.91 6.39 10.82
N SER A 198 -1.73 6.20 10.21
CA SER A 198 -1.27 6.97 9.05
C SER A 198 -1.94 6.51 7.76
N ALA A 199 -2.16 5.20 7.65
CA ALA A 199 -2.93 4.54 6.60
C ALA A 199 -3.50 3.22 7.14
N LEU A 200 -4.39 2.58 6.38
CA LEU A 200 -5.09 1.34 6.74
C LEU A 200 -4.70 0.23 5.76
N GLY A 201 -4.21 -0.91 6.26
CA GLY A 201 -4.03 -2.12 5.46
C GLY A 201 -5.32 -2.93 5.42
N VAL A 202 -6.01 -2.96 4.26
CA VAL A 202 -7.35 -3.57 4.14
C VAL A 202 -7.31 -4.80 3.27
N GLY A 203 -7.62 -5.95 3.87
CA GLY A 203 -7.66 -7.24 3.17
C GLY A 203 -9.03 -7.57 2.60
N ALA A 204 -9.58 -8.71 2.98
CA ALA A 204 -10.80 -9.30 2.41
C ALA A 204 -12.06 -8.43 2.54
N ASP A 205 -12.12 -7.49 3.50
CA ASP A 205 -13.26 -6.59 3.61
C ASP A 205 -13.38 -5.64 2.39
N LEU A 206 -12.26 -5.25 1.79
CA LEU A 206 -12.24 -4.47 0.56
C LEU A 206 -12.06 -5.37 -0.68
N VAL A 207 -11.06 -6.26 -0.64
CA VAL A 207 -10.65 -7.10 -1.77
C VAL A 207 -11.42 -8.42 -1.73
N ASP A 208 -12.68 -8.38 -2.13
CA ASP A 208 -13.58 -9.52 -2.20
C ASP A 208 -13.35 -10.33 -3.49
N LEU A 209 -12.46 -11.31 -3.44
CA LEU A 209 -12.12 -12.13 -4.60
C LEU A 209 -13.28 -13.03 -5.05
N LYS A 210 -14.24 -13.33 -4.15
CA LYS A 210 -15.45 -14.03 -4.58
C LYS A 210 -16.27 -13.16 -5.52
N ALA A 211 -16.42 -11.87 -5.20
CA ALA A 211 -17.11 -10.92 -6.08
C ALA A 211 -16.42 -10.82 -7.46
N ILE A 212 -15.09 -10.89 -7.53
CA ILE A 212 -14.35 -10.93 -8.80
C ILE A 212 -14.69 -12.18 -9.61
N ARG A 213 -14.71 -13.36 -8.97
CA ARG A 213 -15.04 -14.62 -9.65
C ARG A 213 -16.48 -14.65 -10.15
N ASP A 214 -17.38 -14.07 -9.37
CA ASP A 214 -18.82 -14.00 -9.68
C ASP A 214 -19.15 -12.86 -10.70
N GLY A 215 -18.15 -12.15 -11.24
CA GLY A 215 -18.35 -11.04 -12.18
C GLY A 215 -18.92 -9.76 -11.57
N GLN A 216 -18.87 -9.63 -10.25
CA GLN A 216 -19.43 -8.53 -9.46
C GLN A 216 -18.32 -7.55 -8.97
N ALA A 217 -17.37 -7.19 -9.84
CA ALA A 217 -16.25 -6.30 -9.52
C ALA A 217 -16.69 -4.94 -8.94
N SER A 218 -17.90 -4.46 -9.32
CA SER A 218 -18.49 -3.24 -8.80
C SER A 218 -18.62 -3.20 -7.26
N ILE A 219 -18.73 -4.34 -6.61
CA ILE A 219 -18.75 -4.43 -5.14
C ILE A 219 -17.43 -3.89 -4.56
N ILE A 220 -16.29 -4.25 -5.17
CA ILE A 220 -14.97 -3.75 -4.75
C ILE A 220 -14.86 -2.26 -5.02
N THR A 221 -15.32 -1.80 -6.20
CA THR A 221 -15.33 -0.37 -6.56
C THR A 221 -16.12 0.45 -5.53
N GLU A 222 -17.30 0.02 -5.16
CA GLU A 222 -18.14 0.73 -4.18
C GLU A 222 -17.54 0.69 -2.76
N ARG A 223 -16.97 -0.43 -2.33
CA ARG A 223 -16.25 -0.51 -1.06
C ARG A 223 -15.02 0.41 -1.04
N ALA A 224 -14.26 0.48 -2.13
CA ALA A 224 -13.13 1.39 -2.22
C ALA A 224 -13.55 2.85 -2.05
N LYS A 225 -14.63 3.29 -2.72
CA LYS A 225 -15.21 4.64 -2.54
C LYS A 225 -15.61 4.89 -1.08
N GLN A 226 -16.28 3.93 -0.46
CA GLN A 226 -16.69 4.04 0.95
C GLN A 226 -15.47 4.20 1.87
N TYR A 227 -14.41 3.44 1.68
CA TYR A 227 -13.18 3.58 2.46
C TYR A 227 -12.52 4.95 2.27
N VAL A 228 -12.45 5.45 1.04
CA VAL A 228 -11.91 6.80 0.75
C VAL A 228 -12.70 7.86 1.50
N GLU A 229 -14.02 7.77 1.48
CA GLU A 229 -14.89 8.72 2.17
C GLU A 229 -14.73 8.63 3.69
N ILE A 230 -14.72 7.43 4.27
CA ILE A 230 -14.52 7.23 5.71
C ILE A 230 -13.18 7.82 6.17
N VAL A 231 -12.09 7.61 5.42
CA VAL A 231 -10.77 8.16 5.76
C VAL A 231 -10.80 9.68 5.70
N ARG A 232 -11.42 10.26 4.67
CA ARG A 232 -11.57 11.71 4.49
C ARG A 232 -12.32 12.35 5.66
N GLU A 233 -13.48 11.81 6.02
CA GLU A 233 -14.32 12.31 7.10
C GLU A 233 -13.65 12.15 8.48
N ALA A 234 -13.03 10.99 8.73
CA ALA A 234 -12.37 10.75 10.00
C ALA A 234 -11.20 11.71 10.22
N ARG A 235 -10.47 12.10 9.18
CA ARG A 235 -9.39 13.09 9.23
C ARG A 235 -9.90 14.52 9.40
N ALA A 236 -10.96 14.90 8.71
CA ALA A 236 -11.57 16.21 8.85
C ALA A 236 -12.00 16.45 10.32
N GLY A 237 -12.65 15.48 10.95
CA GLY A 237 -13.04 15.57 12.34
C GLY A 237 -11.88 15.58 13.37
N LEU A 238 -10.63 15.33 12.93
CA LEU A 238 -9.43 15.52 13.75
C LEU A 238 -8.89 16.96 13.64
N SER A 239 -8.99 17.57 12.46
CA SER A 239 -8.54 18.95 12.21
C SER A 239 -9.38 19.98 12.99
N ASP A 240 -10.67 19.70 13.22
CA ASP A 240 -11.59 20.59 13.93
C ASP A 240 -11.37 20.58 15.48
N LYS A 241 -10.46 19.74 15.98
CA LYS A 241 -10.16 19.59 17.42
C LYS A 241 -8.81 20.15 17.84
N LEU A 242 -8.05 20.69 16.90
CA LEU A 242 -6.74 21.37 17.09
C LEU A 242 -6.90 22.88 16.99
#